data_3b22bf58cf7ec4bd6027cd999bcde48f
#
_entry.id   3b22bf58cf7ec4bd6027cd999bcde48f
#
_cell.length_a   1.000
_cell.length_b   1.000
_cell.length_c   1.000
_cell.angle_alpha   90.00
_cell.angle_beta   90.00
_cell.angle_gamma   90.00
#
_symmetry.space_group_name_H-M   'P 1'
#
loop_
_entity.id
_entity.type
_entity.pdbx_description
1 polymer ?
#
loop_
_entity_poly.entity_id
_entity_poly.type
_entity_poly.pdbx_seq_one_letter_code
_entity_poly.pdbx_strand_id
1 'polypeptide(L)'
;MCGIIGFTGNEPAKDIIIGGLERLEYRGYDSAGLALLSNDQIQVRKRTGKVEELRKLCEAEKMPATCGIGHTRWATHGGVTDVNAHPHRVGKVVLIHNGIIENYRQIVTEYGLADQLVSETDSEVVAALLNKFYEGDPVKAIKKTVKVLSGAFALCIMFQDIPDTIYAIRNVSPMVATSCERGSVIASDLTALIEFSKEYFVVPEYHILTLKKDGIDIQDLKGNKVTPQMLTVNWDITSAQKGGYPFFMLKEIYEQPDAIRNTIAPRINQELPDFTEDGIDDAIFKDCKRISIVACGTAMHAGMVGKHLIEKKLRIPVHVDCASEFRYKDPIIDEETLPIVLSQSGETIDTLEALKLAKNRGSKVLSIVNVKGSTIARESDYVLYTHAGPEIAVASTKAYTVQVAAMYLIACRIGLVKGLITEHDAKRFMTKLTNASNIVEETLKCADDIKRVADHIKFATDTFYIGRGLDYTMSLEAALKLKEISYVHAEAYAAGELKHGTIALISENVPVIALATQEDVYAKVISNIREVKARGAYVVLVSMDEEVNDPSICDQHIRLPKMDSEFTSFATAVVLQLVAYYTSEAKGLDVDKPRNLAKSVTVE
;
A
#
# COMPACT_ATOMS: atom_id res chain seq x y z
N MET A 1 10.21 1.34 0.35
CA MET A 1 10.32 1.02 -1.10
C MET A 1 10.88 2.22 -1.85
N CYS A 2 11.65 2.03 -2.91
CA CYS A 2 12.28 3.13 -3.66
C CYS A 2 11.40 3.64 -4.81
N GLY A 3 11.67 4.85 -5.29
CA GLY A 3 11.05 5.43 -6.49
C GLY A 3 12.03 5.51 -7.64
N ILE A 4 11.62 5.07 -8.83
CA ILE A 4 12.36 5.19 -10.09
C ILE A 4 11.62 6.11 -11.03
N ILE A 5 12.34 7.01 -11.70
CA ILE A 5 11.89 7.72 -12.89
C ILE A 5 13.03 7.81 -13.91
N GLY A 6 12.72 7.64 -15.20
CA GLY A 6 13.60 7.92 -16.33
C GLY A 6 12.85 8.69 -17.40
N PHE A 7 13.50 9.66 -18.00
CA PHE A 7 12.96 10.49 -19.08
C PHE A 7 13.99 10.69 -20.18
N THR A 8 13.55 10.54 -21.44
CA THR A 8 14.29 10.97 -22.62
C THR A 8 13.33 11.60 -23.62
N GLY A 9 13.61 12.82 -24.06
CA GLY A 9 12.63 13.57 -24.87
C GLY A 9 13.14 14.88 -25.44
N ASN A 10 12.22 15.82 -25.63
CA ASN A 10 12.49 17.13 -26.23
C ASN A 10 12.62 18.26 -25.18
N GLU A 11 12.38 17.98 -23.93
CA GLU A 11 12.37 18.93 -22.82
C GLU A 11 13.57 18.71 -21.88
N PRO A 12 13.94 19.71 -21.04
CA PRO A 12 14.98 19.54 -20.03
C PRO A 12 14.62 18.44 -19.03
N ALA A 13 15.42 17.39 -18.95
CA ALA A 13 15.16 16.22 -18.11
C ALA A 13 15.25 16.51 -16.60
N LYS A 14 16.07 17.50 -16.18
CA LYS A 14 16.29 17.81 -14.76
C LYS A 14 15.00 18.06 -13.99
N ASP A 15 14.19 19.00 -14.47
CA ASP A 15 12.98 19.41 -13.75
C ASP A 15 11.87 18.34 -13.81
N ILE A 16 11.80 17.62 -14.93
CA ILE A 16 10.92 16.46 -15.11
C ILE A 16 11.26 15.36 -14.09
N ILE A 17 12.53 15.02 -13.97
CA ILE A 17 12.99 13.99 -13.03
C ILE A 17 12.73 14.42 -11.59
N ILE A 18 13.10 15.63 -11.20
CA ILE A 18 12.88 16.14 -9.84
C ILE A 18 11.38 16.14 -9.52
N GLY A 19 10.53 16.67 -10.41
CA GLY A 19 9.08 16.65 -10.21
C GLY A 19 8.48 15.25 -10.12
N GLY A 20 9.01 14.29 -10.90
CA GLY A 20 8.63 12.88 -10.80
C GLY A 20 9.07 12.24 -9.48
N LEU A 21 10.29 12.56 -9.00
CA LEU A 21 10.77 12.08 -7.71
C LEU A 21 9.94 12.64 -6.53
N GLU A 22 9.49 13.89 -6.60
CA GLU A 22 8.59 14.47 -5.60
C GLU A 22 7.28 13.70 -5.49
N ARG A 23 6.72 13.29 -6.63
CA ARG A 23 5.52 12.44 -6.69
C ARG A 23 5.77 11.00 -6.22
N LEU A 24 7.00 10.51 -6.28
CA LEU A 24 7.41 9.18 -5.82
C LEU A 24 7.95 9.17 -4.38
N GLU A 25 8.10 10.32 -3.73
CA GLU A 25 8.76 10.45 -2.44
C GLU A 25 8.05 9.65 -1.32
N TYR A 26 6.74 9.42 -1.43
CA TYR A 26 6.00 8.55 -0.50
C TYR A 26 6.47 7.09 -0.51
N ARG A 27 7.23 6.69 -1.54
CA ARG A 27 7.83 5.35 -1.66
C ARG A 27 9.18 5.22 -0.94
N GLY A 28 9.92 6.32 -0.81
CA GLY A 28 11.22 6.35 -0.15
C GLY A 28 11.73 7.78 -0.04
N TYR A 29 12.30 8.14 1.10
CA TYR A 29 12.70 9.50 1.43
C TYR A 29 13.99 9.59 2.24
N ASP A 30 14.77 8.50 2.30
CA ASP A 30 16.06 8.48 3.02
C ASP A 30 17.16 9.22 2.27
N SER A 31 17.13 9.13 0.95
CA SER A 31 17.99 9.87 0.05
C SER A 31 17.38 9.96 -1.35
N ALA A 32 17.82 10.94 -2.13
CA ALA A 32 17.42 11.11 -3.51
C ALA A 32 18.64 11.44 -4.39
N GLY A 33 18.51 11.13 -5.70
CA GLY A 33 19.53 11.54 -6.64
C GLY A 33 19.09 11.38 -8.09
N LEU A 34 19.84 12.00 -8.96
CA LEU A 34 19.62 11.96 -10.41
C LEU A 34 20.96 11.81 -11.16
N ALA A 35 20.86 11.24 -12.36
CA ALA A 35 21.92 11.27 -13.35
C ALA A 35 21.37 11.82 -14.66
N LEU A 36 22.09 12.75 -15.26
CA LEU A 36 21.77 13.37 -16.54
C LEU A 36 22.89 13.09 -17.53
N LEU A 37 22.53 12.77 -18.77
CA LEU A 37 23.46 12.52 -19.85
C LEU A 37 23.37 13.64 -20.87
N SER A 38 24.47 14.35 -21.09
CA SER A 38 24.59 15.42 -22.10
C SER A 38 26.00 15.45 -22.67
N ASN A 39 26.15 15.51 -23.99
CA ASN A 39 27.43 15.58 -24.69
C ASN A 39 28.44 14.52 -24.21
N ASP A 40 28.02 13.27 -24.14
CA ASP A 40 28.81 12.13 -23.66
C ASP A 40 29.34 12.28 -22.23
N GLN A 41 28.77 13.16 -21.43
CA GLN A 41 29.09 13.35 -20.03
C GLN A 41 27.91 13.00 -19.13
N ILE A 42 28.16 12.15 -18.15
CA ILE A 42 27.19 11.82 -17.11
C ILE A 42 27.45 12.70 -15.90
N GLN A 43 26.46 13.52 -15.56
CA GLN A 43 26.41 14.31 -14.34
C GLN A 43 25.54 13.64 -13.30
N VAL A 44 26.10 13.31 -12.13
CA VAL A 44 25.37 12.67 -11.02
C VAL A 44 25.27 13.63 -9.86
N ARG A 45 24.07 13.75 -9.28
CA ARG A 45 23.81 14.49 -8.04
C ARG A 45 23.03 13.62 -7.10
N LYS A 46 23.51 13.54 -5.85
CA LYS A 46 22.93 12.70 -4.80
C LYS A 46 22.89 13.45 -3.48
N ARG A 47 21.85 13.26 -2.69
CA ARG A 47 21.73 13.85 -1.37
C ARG A 47 20.90 12.97 -0.44
N THR A 48 21.35 12.83 0.79
CA THR A 48 20.57 12.28 1.91
C THR A 48 19.40 13.21 2.27
N GLY A 49 18.28 12.63 2.69
CA GLY A 49 17.05 13.34 3.01
C GLY A 49 16.05 13.40 1.87
N LYS A 50 15.06 14.27 2.02
CA LYS A 50 13.94 14.43 1.08
C LYS A 50 14.38 14.99 -0.28
N VAL A 51 13.53 14.82 -1.30
CA VAL A 51 13.78 15.31 -2.67
C VAL A 51 14.04 16.81 -2.71
N GLU A 52 13.48 17.57 -1.78
CA GLU A 52 13.72 19.01 -1.60
C GLU A 52 15.23 19.33 -1.43
N GLU A 53 15.99 18.48 -0.73
CA GLU A 53 17.44 18.69 -0.55
C GLU A 53 18.20 18.44 -1.86
N LEU A 54 17.75 17.48 -2.67
CA LEU A 54 18.26 17.28 -4.03
C LEU A 54 17.92 18.47 -4.94
N ARG A 55 16.71 19.00 -4.86
CA ARG A 55 16.26 20.18 -5.60
C ARG A 55 17.17 21.36 -5.33
N LYS A 56 17.38 21.70 -4.07
CA LYS A 56 18.30 22.78 -3.64
C LYS A 56 19.72 22.60 -4.20
N LEU A 57 20.23 21.37 -4.17
CA LEU A 57 21.55 21.04 -4.72
C LEU A 57 21.63 21.31 -6.24
N CYS A 58 20.54 21.10 -6.97
CA CYS A 58 20.47 21.23 -8.43
C CYS A 58 20.05 22.61 -8.92
N GLU A 59 19.49 23.49 -8.06
CA GLU A 59 18.97 24.81 -8.47
C GLU A 59 20.05 25.73 -9.05
N ALA A 60 21.24 25.75 -8.45
CA ALA A 60 22.35 26.63 -8.86
C ALA A 60 23.03 26.16 -10.16
N GLU A 61 22.73 24.96 -10.66
CA GLU A 61 23.45 24.36 -11.77
C GLU A 61 22.64 24.32 -13.06
N LYS A 62 23.21 24.85 -14.13
CA LYS A 62 22.70 24.63 -15.49
C LYS A 62 23.09 23.23 -15.93
N MET A 63 22.11 22.33 -16.01
CA MET A 63 22.27 20.94 -16.44
C MET A 63 21.45 20.71 -17.72
N PRO A 64 21.93 21.14 -18.90
CA PRO A 64 21.19 21.07 -20.15
C PRO A 64 21.24 19.64 -20.71
N ALA A 65 20.36 18.77 -20.25
CA ALA A 65 20.22 17.40 -20.73
C ALA A 65 18.75 17.10 -21.00
N THR A 66 18.48 16.33 -22.02
CA THR A 66 17.14 15.85 -22.41
C THR A 66 16.93 14.39 -22.06
N CYS A 67 17.96 13.75 -21.48
CA CYS A 67 17.95 12.35 -21.07
C CYS A 67 18.49 12.23 -19.64
N GLY A 68 17.80 11.47 -18.80
CA GLY A 68 18.24 11.22 -17.43
C GLY A 68 17.39 10.22 -16.67
N ILE A 69 17.92 9.80 -15.52
CA ILE A 69 17.29 8.89 -14.57
C ILE A 69 17.35 9.46 -13.17
N GLY A 70 16.38 9.16 -12.34
CA GLY A 70 16.28 9.63 -10.97
C GLY A 70 15.71 8.60 -10.02
N HIS A 71 16.07 8.72 -8.74
CA HIS A 71 15.72 7.73 -7.73
C HIS A 71 15.47 8.38 -6.37
N THR A 72 14.45 7.87 -5.65
CA THR A 72 14.28 8.08 -4.20
C THR A 72 14.51 6.76 -3.49
N ARG A 73 15.36 6.77 -2.46
CA ARG A 73 15.82 5.56 -1.78
C ARG A 73 15.09 5.34 -0.46
N TRP A 74 14.74 4.09 -0.25
CA TRP A 74 14.48 3.47 1.04
C TRP A 74 15.59 2.46 1.30
N ALA A 75 16.44 2.71 2.29
CA ALA A 75 17.65 1.93 2.52
C ALA A 75 17.35 0.50 2.97
N THR A 76 17.86 -0.47 2.22
CA THR A 76 17.85 -1.91 2.55
C THR A 76 19.26 -2.45 2.77
N HIS A 77 20.23 -2.01 1.95
CA HIS A 77 21.64 -2.38 2.02
C HIS A 77 22.52 -1.13 2.11
N GLY A 78 23.40 -1.08 3.10
CA GLY A 78 24.24 0.09 3.40
C GLY A 78 23.49 1.23 4.09
N GLY A 79 24.20 2.04 4.87
CA GLY A 79 23.67 3.17 5.63
C GLY A 79 23.03 4.27 4.77
N VAL A 80 22.34 5.21 5.42
CA VAL A 80 21.78 6.40 4.77
C VAL A 80 22.91 7.44 4.62
N THR A 81 23.56 7.42 3.46
CA THR A 81 24.67 8.32 3.10
C THR A 81 24.56 8.74 1.63
N ASP A 82 25.17 9.88 1.27
CA ASP A 82 25.20 10.34 -0.13
C ASP A 82 25.91 9.33 -1.05
N VAL A 83 26.88 8.58 -0.54
CA VAL A 83 27.61 7.55 -1.31
C VAL A 83 26.70 6.39 -1.65
N ASN A 84 25.91 5.93 -0.69
CA ASN A 84 24.97 4.82 -0.85
C ASN A 84 23.66 5.22 -1.57
N ALA A 85 23.42 6.52 -1.77
CA ALA A 85 22.29 6.98 -2.57
C ALA A 85 22.47 6.63 -4.06
N HIS A 86 21.36 6.42 -4.75
CA HIS A 86 21.34 6.26 -6.21
C HIS A 86 21.35 7.62 -6.92
N PRO A 87 21.81 7.67 -8.19
CA PRO A 87 22.33 6.61 -9.06
C PRO A 87 23.74 6.14 -8.71
N HIS A 88 24.07 4.88 -9.06
CA HIS A 88 25.43 4.35 -9.01
C HIS A 88 26.08 4.40 -10.38
N ARG A 89 27.32 4.88 -10.42
CA ARG A 89 28.12 4.98 -11.64
C ARG A 89 29.43 4.21 -11.51
N VAL A 90 29.68 3.30 -12.44
CA VAL A 90 30.96 2.60 -12.59
C VAL A 90 31.39 2.68 -14.06
N GLY A 91 32.52 3.28 -14.31
CA GLY A 91 33.04 3.49 -15.67
C GLY A 91 32.06 4.23 -16.57
N LYS A 92 31.64 3.61 -17.66
CA LYS A 92 30.68 4.16 -18.63
C LYS A 92 29.21 3.93 -18.26
N VAL A 93 28.94 3.13 -17.26
CA VAL A 93 27.58 2.73 -16.87
C VAL A 93 27.11 3.57 -15.70
N VAL A 94 25.87 4.04 -15.76
CA VAL A 94 25.14 4.59 -14.62
C VAL A 94 23.76 3.95 -14.53
N LEU A 95 23.35 3.57 -13.32
CA LEU A 95 22.05 2.94 -13.11
C LEU A 95 21.37 3.36 -11.81
N ILE A 96 20.06 3.14 -11.79
CA ILE A 96 19.21 3.13 -10.60
C ILE A 96 18.53 1.78 -10.49
N HIS A 97 18.23 1.35 -9.26
CA HIS A 97 17.73 0.03 -8.95
C HIS A 97 16.69 0.07 -7.84
N ASN A 98 15.57 -0.59 -8.05
CA ASN A 98 14.61 -0.99 -7.02
C ASN A 98 14.64 -2.51 -6.87
N GLY A 99 14.78 -3.00 -5.66
CA GLY A 99 14.82 -4.42 -5.38
C GLY A 99 15.97 -4.82 -4.46
N ILE A 100 16.28 -6.12 -4.45
CA ILE A 100 17.41 -6.71 -3.73
C ILE A 100 18.08 -7.75 -4.63
N ILE A 101 19.38 -7.64 -4.80
CA ILE A 101 20.19 -8.65 -5.47
C ILE A 101 20.77 -9.59 -4.42
N GLU A 102 20.13 -10.72 -4.22
CA GLU A 102 20.43 -11.66 -3.14
C GLU A 102 21.85 -12.23 -3.21
N ASN A 103 22.34 -12.49 -4.43
CA ASN A 103 23.65 -13.08 -4.66
C ASN A 103 24.78 -12.06 -4.90
N TYR A 104 24.59 -10.77 -4.52
CA TYR A 104 25.57 -9.71 -4.82
C TYR A 104 26.98 -10.00 -4.30
N ARG A 105 27.14 -10.61 -3.11
CA ARG A 105 28.44 -10.98 -2.54
C ARG A 105 29.14 -12.05 -3.36
N GLN A 106 28.40 -13.04 -3.85
CA GLN A 106 28.92 -14.06 -4.74
C GLN A 106 29.43 -13.44 -6.06
N ILE A 107 28.65 -12.51 -6.64
CA ILE A 107 29.02 -11.78 -7.86
C ILE A 107 30.29 -10.97 -7.64
N VAL A 108 30.44 -10.26 -6.52
CA VAL A 108 31.70 -9.53 -6.20
C VAL A 108 32.89 -10.44 -6.22
N THR A 109 32.80 -11.61 -5.62
CA THR A 109 33.90 -12.58 -5.53
C THR A 109 34.20 -13.22 -6.89
N GLU A 110 33.19 -13.72 -7.58
CA GLU A 110 33.31 -14.46 -8.83
C GLU A 110 33.88 -13.61 -9.97
N TYR A 111 33.45 -12.34 -10.02
CA TYR A 111 33.82 -11.42 -11.08
C TYR A 111 34.96 -10.46 -10.69
N GLY A 112 35.46 -10.52 -9.45
CA GLY A 112 36.60 -9.70 -9.00
C GLY A 112 36.24 -8.19 -9.03
N LEU A 113 35.15 -7.78 -8.42
CA LEU A 113 34.63 -6.42 -8.51
C LEU A 113 34.97 -5.53 -7.30
N ALA A 114 35.57 -6.11 -6.25
CA ALA A 114 35.74 -5.43 -4.94
C ALA A 114 36.44 -4.08 -5.05
N ASP A 115 37.49 -3.95 -5.83
CA ASP A 115 38.26 -2.71 -5.98
C ASP A 115 37.54 -1.60 -6.77
N GLN A 116 36.40 -1.90 -7.38
CA GLN A 116 35.61 -0.95 -8.16
C GLN A 116 34.43 -0.34 -7.36
N LEU A 117 34.12 -0.90 -6.19
CA LEU A 117 32.99 -0.52 -5.37
C LEU A 117 33.41 0.56 -4.36
N VAL A 118 32.59 1.62 -4.26
CA VAL A 118 32.76 2.70 -3.29
C VAL A 118 31.59 2.76 -2.28
N SER A 119 30.45 2.13 -2.61
CA SER A 119 29.29 2.05 -1.74
C SER A 119 29.12 0.65 -1.14
N GLU A 120 28.21 0.55 -0.17
CA GLU A 120 27.87 -0.71 0.49
C GLU A 120 26.65 -1.39 -0.17
N THR A 121 26.19 -0.89 -1.33
CA THR A 121 24.94 -1.32 -1.93
C THR A 121 25.13 -2.49 -2.91
N ASP A 122 24.16 -3.39 -2.94
CA ASP A 122 24.01 -4.42 -3.95
C ASP A 122 23.85 -3.83 -5.37
N SER A 123 23.29 -2.64 -5.46
CA SER A 123 23.02 -1.92 -6.70
C SER A 123 24.30 -1.48 -7.42
N GLU A 124 25.33 -1.05 -6.71
CA GLU A 124 26.62 -0.69 -7.31
C GLU A 124 27.31 -1.93 -7.89
N VAL A 125 27.13 -3.10 -7.27
CA VAL A 125 27.64 -4.37 -7.80
C VAL A 125 27.06 -4.65 -9.19
N VAL A 126 25.76 -4.35 -9.41
CA VAL A 126 25.15 -4.47 -10.75
C VAL A 126 25.78 -3.49 -11.74
N ALA A 127 26.06 -2.25 -11.34
CA ALA A 127 26.73 -1.27 -12.21
C ALA A 127 28.14 -1.73 -12.60
N ALA A 128 28.89 -2.26 -11.65
CA ALA A 128 30.25 -2.80 -11.88
C ALA A 128 30.22 -4.03 -12.81
N LEU A 129 29.27 -4.95 -12.61
CA LEU A 129 29.09 -6.12 -13.44
C LEU A 129 28.71 -5.75 -14.88
N LEU A 130 27.76 -4.81 -15.04
CA LEU A 130 27.36 -4.27 -16.34
C LEU A 130 28.57 -3.63 -17.07
N ASN A 131 29.30 -2.78 -16.36
CA ASN A 131 30.49 -2.14 -16.95
C ASN A 131 31.54 -3.17 -17.38
N LYS A 132 31.73 -4.25 -16.63
CA LYS A 132 32.61 -5.35 -16.98
C LYS A 132 32.17 -6.08 -18.26
N PHE A 133 30.88 -6.27 -18.47
CA PHE A 133 30.32 -6.93 -19.65
C PHE A 133 30.12 -6.00 -20.85
N TYR A 134 30.26 -4.69 -20.66
CA TYR A 134 30.02 -3.71 -21.70
C TYR A 134 31.18 -3.57 -22.67
N GLU A 135 30.95 -4.00 -23.91
CA GLU A 135 31.89 -3.97 -25.03
C GLU A 135 31.35 -3.11 -26.20
N GLY A 136 30.53 -2.06 -25.89
CA GLY A 136 29.89 -1.20 -26.90
C GLY A 136 28.48 -1.63 -27.31
N ASP A 137 27.99 -2.77 -26.80
CA ASP A 137 26.60 -3.24 -27.01
C ASP A 137 25.85 -3.32 -25.67
N PRO A 138 24.97 -2.33 -25.38
CA PRO A 138 24.19 -2.31 -24.14
C PRO A 138 23.31 -3.54 -23.95
N VAL A 139 22.62 -3.97 -25.01
CA VAL A 139 21.68 -5.08 -24.93
C VAL A 139 22.40 -6.39 -24.60
N LYS A 140 23.55 -6.61 -25.21
CA LYS A 140 24.39 -7.78 -24.93
C LYS A 140 24.91 -7.77 -23.49
N ALA A 141 25.33 -6.60 -22.98
CA ALA A 141 25.81 -6.46 -21.61
C ALA A 141 24.66 -6.72 -20.61
N ILE A 142 23.46 -6.14 -20.82
CA ILE A 142 22.29 -6.37 -19.99
C ILE A 142 21.90 -7.85 -19.98
N LYS A 143 21.85 -8.51 -21.15
CA LYS A 143 21.55 -9.96 -21.25
C LYS A 143 22.53 -10.84 -20.49
N LYS A 144 23.82 -10.50 -20.50
CA LYS A 144 24.85 -11.22 -19.72
C LYS A 144 24.64 -11.01 -18.22
N THR A 145 24.38 -9.77 -17.81
CA THR A 145 24.20 -9.39 -16.41
C THR A 145 22.98 -10.06 -15.79
N VAL A 146 21.79 -9.95 -16.39
CA VAL A 146 20.56 -10.50 -15.79
C VAL A 146 20.53 -12.03 -15.67
N LYS A 147 21.36 -12.73 -16.43
CA LYS A 147 21.54 -14.19 -16.28
C LYS A 147 22.27 -14.58 -15.00
N VAL A 148 23.00 -13.65 -14.41
CA VAL A 148 23.80 -13.87 -13.19
C VAL A 148 23.02 -13.40 -11.96
N LEU A 149 22.11 -12.41 -12.10
CA LEU A 149 21.39 -11.85 -10.98
C LEU A 149 20.36 -12.84 -10.40
N SER A 150 20.29 -12.90 -9.06
CA SER A 150 19.25 -13.56 -8.30
C SER A 150 18.53 -12.53 -7.42
N GLY A 151 17.22 -12.63 -7.31
CA GLY A 151 16.37 -11.73 -6.52
C GLY A 151 15.46 -10.84 -7.37
N ALA A 152 14.79 -9.90 -6.70
CA ALA A 152 13.87 -8.95 -7.32
C ALA A 152 14.61 -7.68 -7.75
N PHE A 153 14.38 -7.22 -8.96
CA PHE A 153 15.00 -5.99 -9.47
C PHE A 153 14.15 -5.26 -10.49
N ALA A 154 14.29 -3.94 -10.50
CA ALA A 154 13.91 -3.05 -11.58
C ALA A 154 15.06 -2.08 -11.83
N LEU A 155 15.65 -2.14 -13.01
CA LEU A 155 16.85 -1.39 -13.40
C LEU A 155 16.51 -0.37 -14.47
N CYS A 156 16.95 0.89 -14.29
CA CYS A 156 17.09 1.86 -15.39
C CYS A 156 18.56 2.21 -15.54
N ILE A 157 19.05 2.15 -16.78
CA ILE A 157 20.48 2.14 -17.10
C ILE A 157 20.73 3.14 -18.23
N MET A 158 21.79 3.94 -18.09
CA MET A 158 22.34 4.75 -19.19
C MET A 158 23.81 4.40 -19.40
N PHE A 159 24.25 4.49 -20.66
CA PHE A 159 25.64 4.32 -21.08
C PHE A 159 26.18 5.64 -21.60
N GLN A 160 27.36 6.04 -21.13
CA GLN A 160 27.96 7.33 -21.44
C GLN A 160 28.13 7.60 -22.94
N ASP A 161 28.43 6.59 -23.71
CA ASP A 161 28.66 6.63 -25.16
C ASP A 161 27.42 6.31 -26.01
N ILE A 162 26.25 6.18 -25.38
CA ILE A 162 24.95 6.00 -26.07
C ILE A 162 24.03 7.15 -25.64
N PRO A 163 24.08 8.29 -26.32
CA PRO A 163 23.30 9.47 -25.95
C PRO A 163 21.80 9.23 -26.11
N ASP A 164 21.00 10.03 -25.38
CA ASP A 164 19.54 10.13 -25.47
C ASP A 164 18.79 8.79 -25.36
N THR A 165 19.42 7.78 -24.74
CA THR A 165 18.84 6.45 -24.63
C THR A 165 18.89 5.93 -23.19
N ILE A 166 17.75 5.44 -22.71
CA ILE A 166 17.62 4.74 -21.44
C ILE A 166 17.28 3.28 -21.72
N TYR A 167 17.97 2.37 -21.07
CA TYR A 167 17.63 0.96 -21.07
C TYR A 167 16.95 0.60 -19.76
N ALA A 168 15.96 -0.30 -19.81
CA ALA A 168 15.31 -0.79 -18.61
C ALA A 168 15.01 -2.28 -18.69
N ILE A 169 15.05 -2.93 -17.55
CA ILE A 169 14.67 -4.32 -17.39
C ILE A 169 14.22 -4.57 -15.94
N ARG A 170 13.27 -5.48 -15.76
CA ARG A 170 12.80 -5.84 -14.43
C ARG A 170 12.59 -7.36 -14.25
N ASN A 171 12.60 -7.75 -12.98
CA ASN A 171 12.08 -9.01 -12.45
C ASN A 171 11.38 -8.71 -11.11
N VAL A 172 10.12 -9.08 -10.95
CA VAL A 172 9.26 -8.84 -9.77
C VAL A 172 8.98 -7.36 -9.48
N SER A 173 10.02 -6.56 -9.18
CA SER A 173 9.85 -5.12 -8.82
C SER A 173 9.05 -4.34 -9.86
N PRO A 174 8.05 -3.51 -9.46
CA PRO A 174 7.13 -2.85 -10.39
C PRO A 174 7.81 -1.78 -11.26
N MET A 175 7.41 -1.71 -12.53
CA MET A 175 7.85 -0.70 -13.47
C MET A 175 6.80 -0.51 -14.57
N VAL A 176 6.49 0.74 -14.89
CA VAL A 176 5.52 1.16 -15.90
C VAL A 176 6.15 2.16 -16.86
N ALA A 177 5.69 2.21 -18.10
CA ALA A 177 6.23 3.13 -19.09
C ALA A 177 5.16 3.66 -20.03
N THR A 178 5.44 4.81 -20.63
CA THR A 178 4.63 5.45 -21.68
C THR A 178 5.49 6.26 -22.63
N SER A 179 4.95 6.55 -23.79
CA SER A 179 5.55 7.47 -24.76
C SER A 179 4.51 8.47 -25.24
N CYS A 180 4.89 9.74 -25.36
CA CYS A 180 4.04 10.84 -25.80
C CYS A 180 4.86 11.85 -26.63
N GLU A 181 4.23 12.93 -27.09
CA GLU A 181 4.91 13.99 -27.88
C GLU A 181 6.08 14.65 -27.14
N ARG A 182 6.07 14.67 -25.80
CA ARG A 182 7.15 15.22 -24.97
C ARG A 182 8.37 14.30 -24.92
N GLY A 183 8.19 12.99 -25.11
CA GLY A 183 9.23 11.96 -25.05
C GLY A 183 8.75 10.64 -24.46
N SER A 184 9.68 9.80 -24.08
CA SER A 184 9.44 8.52 -23.42
C SER A 184 9.76 8.60 -21.95
N VAL A 185 8.89 8.03 -21.13
CA VAL A 185 8.96 8.06 -19.65
C VAL A 185 8.83 6.64 -19.10
N ILE A 186 9.62 6.34 -18.09
CA ILE A 186 9.52 5.11 -17.32
C ILE A 186 9.54 5.45 -15.82
N ALA A 187 8.73 4.76 -15.03
CA ALA A 187 8.69 4.97 -13.60
C ALA A 187 8.31 3.70 -12.83
N SER A 188 8.55 3.69 -11.54
CA SER A 188 8.11 2.61 -10.66
C SER A 188 6.65 2.71 -10.23
N ASP A 189 5.98 3.84 -10.54
CA ASP A 189 4.58 4.07 -10.18
C ASP A 189 3.89 5.05 -11.15
N LEU A 190 2.57 4.89 -11.32
CA LEU A 190 1.74 5.69 -12.22
C LEU A 190 1.69 7.18 -11.83
N THR A 191 1.85 7.51 -10.56
CA THR A 191 1.81 8.90 -10.08
C THR A 191 2.87 9.78 -10.74
N ALA A 192 3.99 9.20 -11.17
CA ALA A 192 5.03 9.92 -11.91
C ALA A 192 4.78 9.98 -13.43
N LEU A 193 3.91 9.11 -13.96
CA LEU A 193 3.61 9.05 -15.41
C LEU A 193 2.39 9.89 -15.82
N ILE A 194 1.42 10.07 -14.93
CA ILE A 194 0.09 10.60 -15.24
C ILE A 194 0.09 12.00 -15.88
N GLU A 195 1.13 12.82 -15.65
CA GLU A 195 1.26 14.13 -16.29
C GLU A 195 1.64 14.04 -17.78
N PHE A 196 2.16 12.89 -18.22
CA PHE A 196 2.60 12.66 -19.60
C PHE A 196 1.51 12.00 -20.43
N SER A 197 0.85 10.97 -19.85
CA SER A 197 -0.21 10.24 -20.53
C SER A 197 -1.10 9.48 -19.56
N LYS A 198 -2.39 9.35 -19.91
CA LYS A 198 -3.31 8.41 -19.24
C LYS A 198 -3.13 6.97 -19.76
N GLU A 199 -2.50 6.79 -20.90
CA GLU A 199 -2.18 5.48 -21.45
C GLU A 199 -0.76 5.07 -21.05
N TYR A 200 -0.61 3.84 -20.61
CA TYR A 200 0.65 3.27 -20.18
C TYR A 200 0.66 1.76 -20.36
N PHE A 201 1.82 1.16 -20.20
CA PHE A 201 1.93 -0.29 -20.09
C PHE A 201 2.81 -0.69 -18.90
N VAL A 202 2.55 -1.89 -18.38
CA VAL A 202 3.42 -2.53 -17.38
C VAL A 202 4.58 -3.18 -18.11
N VAL A 203 5.80 -2.89 -17.69
CA VAL A 203 7.00 -3.48 -18.28
C VAL A 203 6.98 -4.99 -18.03
N PRO A 204 7.03 -5.83 -19.08
CA PRO A 204 7.07 -7.29 -18.90
C PRO A 204 8.36 -7.74 -18.22
N GLU A 205 8.31 -8.82 -17.44
CA GLU A 205 9.49 -9.37 -16.76
C GLU A 205 10.49 -9.94 -17.77
N TYR A 206 11.78 -9.75 -17.48
CA TYR A 206 12.87 -10.20 -18.35
C TYR A 206 12.79 -9.71 -19.81
N HIS A 207 12.16 -8.54 -20.02
CA HIS A 207 12.18 -7.84 -21.30
C HIS A 207 13.02 -6.59 -21.21
N ILE A 208 13.84 -6.36 -22.21
CA ILE A 208 14.69 -5.17 -22.31
C ILE A 208 13.92 -4.09 -23.06
N LEU A 209 13.74 -2.96 -22.38
CA LEU A 209 13.23 -1.75 -23.01
C LEU A 209 14.38 -0.87 -23.44
N THR A 210 14.23 -0.29 -24.63
CA THR A 210 15.10 0.78 -25.15
C THR A 210 14.23 2.01 -25.36
N LEU A 211 14.33 2.95 -24.42
CA LEU A 211 13.60 4.21 -24.47
C LEU A 211 14.42 5.23 -25.26
N LYS A 212 13.80 5.82 -26.26
CA LYS A 212 14.30 6.95 -27.05
C LYS A 212 13.23 8.04 -27.06
N LYS A 213 13.61 9.27 -27.46
CA LYS A 213 12.66 10.39 -27.50
C LYS A 213 11.42 10.09 -28.36
N ASP A 214 11.56 9.29 -29.40
CA ASP A 214 10.49 9.03 -30.39
C ASP A 214 9.71 7.74 -30.10
N GLY A 215 10.01 7.02 -29.01
CA GLY A 215 9.30 5.80 -28.66
C GLY A 215 10.08 4.79 -27.83
N ILE A 216 9.44 3.69 -27.54
CA ILE A 216 9.98 2.60 -26.71
C ILE A 216 9.98 1.30 -27.50
N ASP A 217 11.16 0.74 -27.72
CA ASP A 217 11.32 -0.61 -28.26
C ASP A 217 11.39 -1.62 -27.10
N ILE A 218 10.69 -2.76 -27.26
CA ILE A 218 10.66 -3.83 -26.28
C ILE A 218 11.08 -5.14 -26.92
N GLN A 219 12.01 -5.86 -26.30
CA GLN A 219 12.44 -7.18 -26.76
C GLN A 219 12.63 -8.16 -25.59
N ASP A 220 12.36 -9.42 -25.84
CA ASP A 220 12.67 -10.49 -24.89
C ASP A 220 14.19 -10.78 -24.84
N LEU A 221 14.62 -11.65 -23.93
CA LEU A 221 16.04 -12.02 -23.82
C LEU A 221 16.57 -12.78 -25.06
N LYS A 222 15.69 -13.31 -25.93
CA LYS A 222 16.06 -13.95 -27.20
C LYS A 222 16.20 -12.92 -28.34
N GLY A 223 15.69 -11.71 -28.15
CA GLY A 223 15.72 -10.62 -29.12
C GLY A 223 14.44 -10.50 -29.97
N ASN A 224 13.38 -11.22 -29.62
CA ASN A 224 12.10 -11.08 -30.28
C ASN A 224 11.42 -9.78 -29.83
N LYS A 225 10.90 -8.99 -30.78
CA LYS A 225 10.12 -7.78 -30.49
C LYS A 225 8.78 -8.15 -29.84
N VAL A 226 8.37 -7.35 -28.85
CA VAL A 226 7.13 -7.53 -28.11
C VAL A 226 6.31 -6.24 -28.13
N THR A 227 5.02 -6.35 -28.39
CA THR A 227 4.06 -5.23 -28.26
C THR A 227 3.37 -5.37 -26.92
N PRO A 228 3.49 -4.40 -26.00
CA PRO A 228 2.86 -4.47 -24.69
C PRO A 228 1.36 -4.22 -24.77
N GLN A 229 0.61 -4.73 -23.80
CA GLN A 229 -0.79 -4.37 -23.62
C GLN A 229 -0.87 -2.97 -22.99
N MET A 230 -1.56 -2.06 -23.68
CA MET A 230 -1.82 -0.72 -23.16
C MET A 230 -2.96 -0.75 -22.14
N LEU A 231 -2.78 0.01 -21.08
CA LEU A 231 -3.75 0.23 -20.01
C LEU A 231 -4.07 1.71 -19.89
N THR A 232 -5.25 2.03 -19.37
CA THR A 232 -5.70 3.43 -19.20
C THR A 232 -5.95 3.73 -17.72
N VAL A 233 -5.46 4.87 -17.26
CA VAL A 233 -5.72 5.41 -15.92
C VAL A 233 -7.07 6.11 -15.89
N ASN A 234 -7.91 5.81 -14.89
CA ASN A 234 -9.29 6.35 -14.77
C ASN A 234 -9.38 7.59 -13.87
N TRP A 235 -8.28 8.06 -13.32
CA TRP A 235 -8.21 9.22 -12.41
C TRP A 235 -7.28 10.30 -12.98
N ASP A 236 -7.47 11.54 -12.53
CA ASP A 236 -6.70 12.69 -12.99
C ASP A 236 -5.59 13.06 -12.00
N ILE A 237 -4.60 13.82 -12.47
CA ILE A 237 -3.47 14.30 -11.65
C ILE A 237 -3.95 15.07 -10.41
N THR A 238 -5.09 15.75 -10.49
CA THR A 238 -5.71 16.46 -9.36
C THR A 238 -6.08 15.51 -8.21
N SER A 239 -6.43 14.26 -8.52
CA SER A 239 -6.69 13.24 -7.51
C SER A 239 -5.45 12.88 -6.68
N ALA A 240 -4.27 13.02 -7.26
CA ALA A 240 -2.98 12.83 -6.60
C ALA A 240 -2.42 14.13 -5.97
N GLN A 241 -3.23 15.18 -5.80
CA GLN A 241 -2.88 16.43 -5.14
C GLN A 241 -3.64 16.57 -3.80
N LYS A 242 -3.12 17.38 -2.89
CA LYS A 242 -3.75 17.57 -1.57
C LYS A 242 -5.11 18.26 -1.60
N GLY A 243 -5.43 19.00 -2.66
CA GLY A 243 -6.75 19.62 -2.82
C GLY A 243 -7.16 20.60 -1.71
N GLY A 244 -6.19 21.32 -1.12
CA GLY A 244 -6.42 22.26 -0.01
C GLY A 244 -6.30 21.66 1.38
N TYR A 245 -6.17 20.35 1.52
CA TYR A 245 -5.90 19.70 2.81
C TYR A 245 -4.44 19.87 3.22
N PRO A 246 -4.13 19.95 4.53
CA PRO A 246 -2.74 20.05 5.00
C PRO A 246 -1.93 18.78 4.71
N PHE A 247 -2.58 17.60 4.80
CA PHE A 247 -1.99 16.29 4.58
C PHE A 247 -2.86 15.42 3.67
N PHE A 248 -2.24 14.51 2.92
CA PHE A 248 -2.96 13.53 2.10
C PHE A 248 -3.84 12.61 2.94
N MET A 249 -3.37 12.16 4.10
CA MET A 249 -4.15 11.29 4.98
C MET A 249 -5.49 11.91 5.36
N LEU A 250 -5.53 13.21 5.69
CA LEU A 250 -6.79 13.87 6.01
C LEU A 250 -7.72 13.92 4.80
N LYS A 251 -7.20 14.30 3.62
CA LYS A 251 -7.95 14.25 2.36
C LYS A 251 -8.55 12.85 2.13
N GLU A 252 -7.71 11.82 2.26
CA GLU A 252 -8.10 10.42 2.02
C GLU A 252 -9.14 9.92 3.03
N ILE A 253 -9.11 10.40 4.28
CA ILE A 253 -10.17 10.15 5.26
C ILE A 253 -11.49 10.79 4.81
N TYR A 254 -11.47 12.02 4.29
CA TYR A 254 -12.65 12.71 3.80
C TYR A 254 -13.15 12.20 2.43
N GLU A 255 -12.33 11.51 1.66
CA GLU A 255 -12.71 10.85 0.40
C GLU A 255 -13.43 9.50 0.61
N GLN A 256 -13.46 8.96 1.82
CA GLN A 256 -14.05 7.63 2.08
C GLN A 256 -15.51 7.49 1.65
N PRO A 257 -16.42 8.47 1.82
CA PRO A 257 -17.78 8.35 1.33
C PRO A 257 -17.85 8.04 -0.17
N ASP A 258 -17.09 8.79 -0.97
CA ASP A 258 -17.05 8.60 -2.42
C ASP A 258 -16.34 7.31 -2.82
N ALA A 259 -15.26 6.95 -2.14
CA ALA A 259 -14.54 5.69 -2.37
C ALA A 259 -15.45 4.47 -2.11
N ILE A 260 -16.27 4.50 -1.06
CA ILE A 260 -17.26 3.46 -0.76
C ILE A 260 -18.32 3.40 -1.88
N ARG A 261 -18.88 4.55 -2.31
CA ARG A 261 -19.84 4.59 -3.42
C ARG A 261 -19.25 4.00 -4.69
N ASN A 262 -18.02 4.38 -5.05
CA ASN A 262 -17.33 3.91 -6.25
C ASN A 262 -17.01 2.41 -6.20
N THR A 263 -16.83 1.85 -5.02
CA THR A 263 -16.61 0.42 -4.82
C THR A 263 -17.90 -0.40 -4.97
N ILE A 264 -19.00 0.13 -4.44
CA ILE A 264 -20.27 -0.60 -4.33
C ILE A 264 -21.14 -0.43 -5.58
N ALA A 265 -21.30 0.81 -6.07
CA ALA A 265 -22.28 1.13 -7.11
C ALA A 265 -22.15 0.32 -8.41
N PRO A 266 -20.95 0.06 -8.95
CA PRO A 266 -20.81 -0.75 -10.16
C PRO A 266 -21.24 -2.22 -9.98
N ARG A 267 -21.41 -2.66 -8.74
CA ARG A 267 -21.67 -4.06 -8.36
C ARG A 267 -23.08 -4.27 -7.81
N ILE A 268 -24.00 -3.42 -8.25
CA ILE A 268 -25.42 -3.54 -7.90
C ILE A 268 -26.23 -3.75 -9.17
N ASN A 269 -26.86 -4.92 -9.28
CA ASN A 269 -27.81 -5.22 -10.33
C ASN A 269 -29.13 -5.69 -9.70
N GLN A 270 -30.24 -5.01 -10.01
CA GLN A 270 -31.57 -5.29 -9.42
C GLN A 270 -31.56 -5.33 -7.87
N GLU A 271 -30.80 -4.41 -7.24
CA GLU A 271 -30.57 -4.33 -5.79
C GLU A 271 -29.80 -5.50 -5.18
N LEU A 272 -29.19 -6.36 -5.99
CA LEU A 272 -28.39 -7.51 -5.56
C LEU A 272 -26.91 -7.32 -5.93
N PRO A 273 -25.96 -7.94 -5.18
CA PRO A 273 -24.55 -7.89 -5.54
C PRO A 273 -24.30 -8.69 -6.83
N ASP A 274 -23.61 -8.07 -7.79
CA ASP A 274 -23.29 -8.66 -9.08
C ASP A 274 -21.82 -8.40 -9.45
N PHE A 275 -21.09 -9.43 -9.78
CA PHE A 275 -19.67 -9.37 -10.16
C PHE A 275 -19.43 -9.73 -11.63
N THR A 276 -20.47 -9.72 -12.45
CA THR A 276 -20.37 -10.07 -13.89
C THR A 276 -19.40 -9.15 -14.62
N GLU A 277 -19.42 -7.85 -14.32
CA GLU A 277 -18.49 -6.87 -14.94
C GLU A 277 -17.03 -7.05 -14.44
N ASP A 278 -16.83 -7.61 -13.25
CA ASP A 278 -15.50 -7.97 -12.75
C ASP A 278 -15.02 -9.31 -13.33
N GLY A 279 -15.84 -10.04 -14.07
CA GLY A 279 -15.53 -11.35 -14.64
C GLY A 279 -15.38 -12.46 -13.58
N ILE A 280 -15.99 -12.29 -12.41
CA ILE A 280 -15.93 -13.26 -11.31
C ILE A 280 -17.08 -14.26 -11.45
N ASP A 281 -16.72 -15.53 -11.66
CA ASP A 281 -17.69 -16.63 -11.78
C ASP A 281 -18.23 -17.05 -10.41
N ASP A 282 -19.55 -17.13 -10.27
CA ASP A 282 -20.21 -17.59 -9.05
C ASP A 282 -19.83 -19.01 -8.62
N ALA A 283 -19.31 -19.82 -9.51
CA ALA A 283 -18.84 -21.17 -9.20
C ALA A 283 -17.80 -21.16 -8.06
N ILE A 284 -16.92 -20.14 -8.00
CA ILE A 284 -15.93 -20.03 -6.91
C ILE A 284 -16.58 -19.86 -5.53
N PHE A 285 -17.73 -19.23 -5.49
CA PHE A 285 -18.49 -19.03 -4.25
C PHE A 285 -19.34 -20.25 -3.92
N LYS A 286 -19.94 -20.89 -4.94
CA LYS A 286 -20.81 -22.03 -4.78
C LYS A 286 -20.07 -23.25 -4.24
N ASP A 287 -18.88 -23.51 -4.77
CA ASP A 287 -18.15 -24.76 -4.54
C ASP A 287 -17.27 -24.70 -3.29
N CYS A 288 -16.87 -23.50 -2.82
CA CYS A 288 -16.02 -23.38 -1.65
C CYS A 288 -16.70 -23.86 -0.36
N LYS A 289 -16.00 -24.65 0.47
CA LYS A 289 -16.44 -25.06 1.80
C LYS A 289 -15.84 -24.23 2.93
N ARG A 290 -14.71 -23.58 2.66
CA ARG A 290 -14.00 -22.72 3.59
C ARG A 290 -13.32 -21.58 2.86
N ILE A 291 -13.02 -20.51 3.57
CA ILE A 291 -12.35 -19.33 3.03
C ILE A 291 -11.04 -19.12 3.77
N SER A 292 -9.97 -18.80 3.03
CA SER A 292 -8.68 -18.41 3.57
C SER A 292 -8.36 -16.98 3.14
N ILE A 293 -8.37 -16.03 4.06
CA ILE A 293 -8.05 -14.64 3.79
C ILE A 293 -6.59 -14.40 4.15
N VAL A 294 -5.81 -13.85 3.22
CA VAL A 294 -4.37 -13.64 3.43
C VAL A 294 -3.99 -12.21 3.05
N ALA A 295 -3.37 -11.49 3.97
CA ALA A 295 -2.97 -10.11 3.76
C ALA A 295 -1.93 -9.67 4.81
N CYS A 296 -1.40 -8.44 4.68
CA CYS A 296 -0.52 -7.80 5.65
C CYS A 296 -1.19 -6.57 6.28
N GLY A 297 -0.92 -6.31 7.56
CA GLY A 297 -1.28 -5.08 8.27
C GLY A 297 -2.76 -4.71 8.15
N THR A 298 -3.03 -3.47 7.76
CA THR A 298 -4.37 -2.90 7.58
C THR A 298 -5.29 -3.76 6.69
N ALA A 299 -4.75 -4.32 5.60
CA ALA A 299 -5.53 -5.19 4.71
C ALA A 299 -5.93 -6.50 5.40
N MET A 300 -5.08 -7.06 6.29
CA MET A 300 -5.43 -8.22 7.10
C MET A 300 -6.57 -7.89 8.07
N HIS A 301 -6.56 -6.71 8.69
CA HIS A 301 -7.65 -6.27 9.57
C HIS A 301 -8.97 -6.10 8.80
N ALA A 302 -8.94 -5.63 7.55
CA ALA A 302 -10.14 -5.62 6.69
C ALA A 302 -10.66 -7.05 6.43
N GLY A 303 -9.75 -7.99 6.20
CA GLY A 303 -10.07 -9.41 6.11
C GLY A 303 -10.70 -9.99 7.38
N MET A 304 -10.23 -9.55 8.57
CA MET A 304 -10.81 -9.96 9.87
C MET A 304 -12.25 -9.45 10.05
N VAL A 305 -12.57 -8.26 9.56
CA VAL A 305 -13.95 -7.75 9.51
C VAL A 305 -14.81 -8.63 8.61
N GLY A 306 -14.30 -8.98 7.42
CA GLY A 306 -14.96 -9.91 6.50
C GLY A 306 -15.20 -11.29 7.13
N LYS A 307 -14.19 -11.84 7.82
CA LYS A 307 -14.34 -13.08 8.59
C LYS A 307 -15.49 -13.01 9.57
N HIS A 308 -15.52 -11.94 10.39
CA HIS A 308 -16.57 -11.78 11.41
C HIS A 308 -17.96 -11.84 10.78
N LEU A 309 -18.18 -11.14 9.67
CA LEU A 309 -19.45 -11.12 8.96
C LEU A 309 -19.82 -12.50 8.36
N ILE A 310 -18.88 -13.12 7.64
CA ILE A 310 -19.11 -14.40 6.95
C ILE A 310 -19.41 -15.52 7.98
N GLU A 311 -18.61 -15.64 9.03
CA GLU A 311 -18.82 -16.68 10.05
C GLU A 311 -20.12 -16.44 10.84
N LYS A 312 -20.43 -15.18 11.20
CA LYS A 312 -21.64 -14.84 11.96
C LYS A 312 -22.91 -15.08 11.16
N LYS A 313 -22.92 -14.73 9.85
CA LYS A 313 -24.12 -14.76 9.00
C LYS A 313 -24.27 -16.03 8.19
N LEU A 314 -23.18 -16.55 7.63
CA LEU A 314 -23.21 -17.64 6.67
C LEU A 314 -22.77 -18.97 7.26
N ARG A 315 -22.13 -18.94 8.44
CA ARG A 315 -21.61 -20.15 9.12
C ARG A 315 -20.57 -20.92 8.30
N ILE A 316 -19.87 -20.22 7.41
CA ILE A 316 -18.76 -20.77 6.62
C ILE A 316 -17.46 -20.49 7.40
N PRO A 317 -16.60 -21.51 7.62
CA PRO A 317 -15.32 -21.32 8.30
C PRO A 317 -14.39 -20.38 7.51
N VAL A 318 -13.82 -19.40 8.21
CA VAL A 318 -12.88 -18.43 7.63
C VAL A 318 -11.60 -18.36 8.45
N HIS A 319 -10.47 -18.64 7.83
CA HIS A 319 -9.16 -18.40 8.39
C HIS A 319 -8.62 -17.06 7.88
N VAL A 320 -8.02 -16.25 8.76
CA VAL A 320 -7.31 -15.03 8.39
C VAL A 320 -5.87 -15.16 8.83
N ASP A 321 -4.95 -14.96 7.91
CA ASP A 321 -3.53 -15.13 8.13
C ASP A 321 -2.72 -13.90 7.74
N CYS A 322 -1.66 -13.65 8.49
CA CYS A 322 -0.61 -12.74 8.06
C CYS A 322 0.15 -13.37 6.88
N ALA A 323 0.28 -12.65 5.78
CA ALA A 323 0.87 -13.19 4.57
C ALA A 323 2.34 -13.60 4.74
N SER A 324 3.11 -12.89 5.57
CA SER A 324 4.51 -13.22 5.87
C SER A 324 4.67 -14.59 6.53
N GLU A 325 3.67 -15.02 7.33
CA GLU A 325 3.70 -16.31 8.04
C GLU A 325 3.01 -17.44 7.27
N PHE A 326 2.07 -17.07 6.38
CA PHE A 326 1.18 -18.01 5.71
C PHE A 326 1.91 -19.15 4.99
N ARG A 327 2.96 -18.84 4.23
CA ARG A 327 3.70 -19.85 3.48
C ARG A 327 4.57 -20.77 4.35
N TYR A 328 5.02 -20.28 5.51
CA TYR A 328 5.93 -21.03 6.38
C TYR A 328 5.20 -21.99 7.33
N LYS A 329 3.92 -21.75 7.60
CA LYS A 329 3.12 -22.63 8.46
C LYS A 329 2.53 -23.85 7.73
N ASP A 330 2.83 -24.03 6.43
CA ASP A 330 2.28 -25.11 5.59
C ASP A 330 0.73 -25.15 5.63
N PRO A 331 0.04 -24.11 5.11
CA PRO A 331 -1.39 -23.93 5.30
C PRO A 331 -2.21 -25.05 4.64
N ILE A 332 -3.33 -25.41 5.28
CA ILE A 332 -4.29 -26.38 4.71
C ILE A 332 -5.14 -25.68 3.67
N ILE A 333 -4.74 -25.82 2.43
CA ILE A 333 -5.42 -25.27 1.24
C ILE A 333 -5.58 -26.37 0.21
N ASP A 334 -6.76 -26.45 -0.38
CA ASP A 334 -7.14 -27.38 -1.42
C ASP A 334 -8.20 -26.77 -2.34
N GLU A 335 -8.72 -27.54 -3.27
CA GLU A 335 -9.74 -27.12 -4.24
C GLU A 335 -11.07 -26.66 -3.59
N GLU A 336 -11.37 -27.07 -2.36
CA GLU A 336 -12.57 -26.66 -1.60
C GLU A 336 -12.36 -25.37 -0.81
N THR A 337 -11.14 -24.82 -0.81
CA THR A 337 -10.78 -23.57 -0.16
C THR A 337 -10.82 -22.42 -1.16
N LEU A 338 -11.52 -21.33 -0.82
CA LEU A 338 -11.43 -20.06 -1.54
C LEU A 338 -10.39 -19.15 -0.87
N PRO A 339 -9.19 -19.02 -1.44
CA PRO A 339 -8.25 -18.01 -0.98
C PRO A 339 -8.69 -16.62 -1.47
N ILE A 340 -8.76 -15.68 -0.54
CA ILE A 340 -9.00 -14.24 -0.82
C ILE A 340 -7.76 -13.48 -0.36
N VAL A 341 -7.06 -12.82 -1.27
CA VAL A 341 -5.90 -11.99 -0.94
C VAL A 341 -6.25 -10.51 -1.05
N LEU A 342 -5.82 -9.72 -0.06
CA LEU A 342 -6.08 -8.29 -0.03
C LEU A 342 -4.76 -7.52 -0.09
N SER A 343 -4.68 -6.53 -0.99
CA SER A 343 -3.55 -5.59 -1.08
C SER A 343 -3.99 -4.29 -1.73
N GLN A 344 -3.76 -3.16 -1.08
CA GLN A 344 -4.06 -1.86 -1.68
C GLN A 344 -3.25 -1.65 -2.97
N SER A 345 -1.94 -1.82 -2.91
CA SER A 345 -1.02 -1.63 -4.04
C SER A 345 -1.06 -2.78 -5.06
N GLY A 346 -1.42 -3.98 -4.62
CA GLY A 346 -1.27 -5.20 -5.40
C GLY A 346 0.18 -5.61 -5.67
N GLU A 347 1.13 -5.04 -4.90
CA GLU A 347 2.58 -5.27 -5.05
C GLU A 347 3.25 -5.76 -3.75
N THR A 348 2.47 -6.10 -2.72
CA THR A 348 3.00 -6.61 -1.44
C THR A 348 3.56 -8.00 -1.66
N ILE A 349 4.88 -8.14 -1.47
CA ILE A 349 5.60 -9.37 -1.83
C ILE A 349 5.10 -10.60 -1.06
N ASP A 350 4.91 -10.50 0.26
CA ASP A 350 4.40 -11.61 1.07
C ASP A 350 3.02 -12.08 0.59
N THR A 351 2.13 -11.12 0.24
CA THR A 351 0.80 -11.42 -0.27
C THR A 351 0.85 -12.08 -1.65
N LEU A 352 1.77 -11.65 -2.51
CA LEU A 352 2.00 -12.25 -3.82
C LEU A 352 2.51 -13.70 -3.68
N GLU A 353 3.45 -13.94 -2.79
CA GLU A 353 3.98 -15.30 -2.57
C GLU A 353 2.93 -16.23 -1.94
N ALA A 354 2.08 -15.70 -1.05
CA ALA A 354 0.93 -16.45 -0.52
C ALA A 354 -0.08 -16.81 -1.61
N LEU A 355 -0.37 -15.90 -2.55
CA LEU A 355 -1.19 -16.15 -3.72
C LEU A 355 -0.61 -17.28 -4.58
N LYS A 356 0.68 -17.22 -4.92
CA LYS A 356 1.36 -18.24 -5.72
C LYS A 356 1.30 -19.60 -5.04
N LEU A 357 1.52 -19.65 -3.73
CA LEU A 357 1.41 -20.88 -2.95
C LEU A 357 0.00 -21.48 -3.04
N ALA A 358 -1.04 -20.68 -2.88
CA ALA A 358 -2.42 -21.13 -2.96
C ALA A 358 -2.75 -21.70 -4.35
N LYS A 359 -2.32 -21.03 -5.42
CA LYS A 359 -2.48 -21.54 -6.81
C LYS A 359 -1.73 -22.84 -7.04
N ASN A 360 -0.51 -22.97 -6.55
CA ASN A 360 0.30 -24.18 -6.67
C ASN A 360 -0.34 -25.40 -5.95
N ARG A 361 -1.25 -25.14 -5.01
CA ARG A 361 -2.05 -26.15 -4.31
C ARG A 361 -3.42 -26.43 -4.96
N GLY A 362 -3.66 -25.88 -6.14
CA GLY A 362 -4.87 -26.15 -6.93
C GLY A 362 -6.07 -25.24 -6.63
N SER A 363 -5.95 -24.27 -5.71
CA SER A 363 -7.04 -23.33 -5.42
C SER A 363 -7.07 -22.19 -6.43
N LYS A 364 -8.27 -21.72 -6.78
CA LYS A 364 -8.49 -20.48 -7.53
C LYS A 364 -8.49 -19.29 -6.57
N VAL A 365 -7.69 -18.28 -6.85
CA VAL A 365 -7.50 -17.12 -5.96
C VAL A 365 -8.32 -15.93 -6.44
N LEU A 366 -9.09 -15.34 -5.51
CA LEU A 366 -9.74 -14.05 -5.66
C LEU A 366 -8.87 -12.97 -4.98
N SER A 367 -8.52 -11.92 -5.70
CA SER A 367 -7.82 -10.77 -5.10
C SER A 367 -8.72 -9.54 -4.99
N ILE A 368 -8.53 -8.77 -3.91
CA ILE A 368 -9.12 -7.45 -3.71
C ILE A 368 -7.96 -6.45 -3.74
N VAL A 369 -7.90 -5.65 -4.81
CA VAL A 369 -6.80 -4.70 -5.04
C VAL A 369 -7.33 -3.35 -5.52
N ASN A 370 -6.55 -2.28 -5.32
CA ASN A 370 -6.94 -0.96 -5.82
C ASN A 370 -6.23 -0.59 -7.13
N VAL A 371 -5.00 -1.06 -7.34
CA VAL A 371 -4.18 -0.67 -8.49
C VAL A 371 -4.37 -1.64 -9.65
N LYS A 372 -4.93 -1.13 -10.76
CA LYS A 372 -5.11 -1.91 -12.00
C LYS A 372 -3.76 -2.31 -12.59
N GLY A 373 -3.68 -3.56 -13.05
CA GLY A 373 -2.46 -4.09 -13.68
C GLY A 373 -1.32 -4.38 -12.69
N SER A 374 -1.56 -4.30 -11.38
CA SER A 374 -0.59 -4.72 -10.37
C SER A 374 -0.24 -6.20 -10.46
N THR A 375 0.87 -6.60 -9.87
CA THR A 375 1.36 -7.99 -9.97
C THR A 375 0.37 -8.99 -9.39
N ILE A 376 -0.19 -8.71 -8.19
CA ILE A 376 -1.23 -9.56 -7.59
C ILE A 376 -2.47 -9.67 -8.50
N ALA A 377 -2.89 -8.55 -9.12
CA ALA A 377 -4.03 -8.57 -10.04
C ALA A 377 -3.78 -9.46 -11.27
N ARG A 378 -2.57 -9.41 -11.85
CA ARG A 378 -2.23 -10.23 -13.03
C ARG A 378 -2.08 -11.72 -12.72
N GLU A 379 -1.61 -12.03 -11.52
CA GLU A 379 -1.37 -13.40 -11.07
C GLU A 379 -2.64 -14.09 -10.53
N SER A 380 -3.68 -13.34 -10.19
CA SER A 380 -4.93 -13.86 -9.64
C SER A 380 -5.83 -14.48 -10.73
N ASP A 381 -6.66 -15.45 -10.33
CA ASP A 381 -7.66 -16.01 -11.22
C ASP A 381 -8.86 -15.07 -11.36
N TYR A 382 -9.21 -14.34 -10.29
CA TYR A 382 -10.28 -13.35 -10.24
C TYR A 382 -9.81 -12.09 -9.50
N VAL A 383 -10.27 -10.93 -9.94
CA VAL A 383 -9.86 -9.63 -9.37
C VAL A 383 -11.07 -8.75 -9.12
N LEU A 384 -11.20 -8.29 -7.89
CA LEU A 384 -12.13 -7.23 -7.53
C LEU A 384 -11.34 -5.94 -7.27
N TYR A 385 -11.51 -4.93 -8.14
CA TYR A 385 -10.89 -3.62 -7.98
C TYR A 385 -11.73 -2.71 -7.08
N THR A 386 -11.12 -2.07 -6.08
CA THR A 386 -11.85 -1.25 -5.11
C THR A 386 -12.21 0.15 -5.60
N HIS A 387 -11.61 0.64 -6.69
CA HIS A 387 -11.88 1.95 -7.28
C HIS A 387 -11.76 3.14 -6.29
N ALA A 388 -10.91 3.03 -5.29
CA ALA A 388 -10.70 4.10 -4.29
C ALA A 388 -9.92 5.31 -4.83
N GLY A 389 -9.42 5.25 -6.07
CA GLY A 389 -8.45 6.22 -6.58
C GLY A 389 -7.07 6.08 -5.92
N PRO A 390 -6.14 7.02 -6.17
CA PRO A 390 -4.81 6.97 -5.57
C PRO A 390 -4.88 7.20 -4.06
N GLU A 391 -4.10 6.42 -3.29
CA GLU A 391 -3.87 6.62 -1.86
C GLU A 391 -2.39 6.86 -1.64
N ILE A 392 -2.02 8.08 -1.23
CA ILE A 392 -0.65 8.59 -1.20
C ILE A 392 -0.05 8.53 0.21
N ALA A 393 -0.84 8.85 1.25
CA ALA A 393 -0.39 8.76 2.63
C ALA A 393 0.10 7.34 2.93
N VAL A 394 1.23 7.22 3.63
CA VAL A 394 1.84 5.91 3.93
C VAL A 394 0.89 5.05 4.75
N ALA A 395 0.28 5.61 5.79
CA ALA A 395 -0.75 4.92 6.57
C ALA A 395 -2.05 4.82 5.77
N SER A 396 -2.55 3.61 5.56
CA SER A 396 -3.75 3.35 4.76
C SER A 396 -5.02 3.77 5.50
N THR A 397 -5.95 4.43 4.81
CA THR A 397 -7.24 4.90 5.33
C THR A 397 -8.42 4.49 4.46
N LYS A 398 -8.65 5.18 3.33
CA LYS A 398 -9.77 4.87 2.43
C LYS A 398 -9.66 3.47 1.82
N ALA A 399 -8.44 2.99 1.55
CA ALA A 399 -8.26 1.64 1.02
C ALA A 399 -8.74 0.56 2.00
N TYR A 400 -8.54 0.76 3.32
CA TYR A 400 -9.10 -0.12 4.34
C TYR A 400 -10.63 -0.18 4.26
N THR A 401 -11.27 0.97 4.25
CA THR A 401 -12.74 1.08 4.27
C THR A 401 -13.37 0.47 3.02
N VAL A 402 -12.76 0.65 1.85
CA VAL A 402 -13.26 0.02 0.61
C VAL A 402 -12.96 -1.48 0.54
N GLN A 403 -11.88 -1.96 1.17
CA GLN A 403 -11.63 -3.40 1.32
C GLN A 403 -12.69 -4.03 2.23
N VAL A 404 -13.09 -3.37 3.31
CA VAL A 404 -14.23 -3.77 4.14
C VAL A 404 -15.51 -3.83 3.30
N ALA A 405 -15.81 -2.79 2.50
CA ALA A 405 -16.98 -2.77 1.61
C ALA A 405 -16.97 -3.92 0.60
N ALA A 406 -15.80 -4.22 0.01
CA ALA A 406 -15.63 -5.36 -0.89
C ALA A 406 -15.89 -6.70 -0.20
N MET A 407 -15.40 -6.88 1.02
CA MET A 407 -15.67 -8.09 1.82
C MET A 407 -17.18 -8.25 2.14
N TYR A 408 -17.90 -7.14 2.37
CA TYR A 408 -19.34 -7.16 2.59
C TYR A 408 -20.12 -7.55 1.32
N LEU A 409 -19.71 -7.02 0.16
CA LEU A 409 -20.27 -7.42 -1.14
C LEU A 409 -20.07 -8.92 -1.39
N ILE A 410 -18.85 -9.43 -1.18
CA ILE A 410 -18.50 -10.84 -1.34
C ILE A 410 -19.31 -11.71 -0.37
N ALA A 411 -19.43 -11.32 0.89
CA ALA A 411 -20.21 -12.05 1.88
C ALA A 411 -21.69 -12.15 1.46
N CYS A 412 -22.30 -11.05 1.00
CA CYS A 412 -23.67 -11.04 0.51
C CYS A 412 -23.84 -11.95 -0.72
N ARG A 413 -22.90 -11.88 -1.70
CA ARG A 413 -22.95 -12.74 -2.89
C ARG A 413 -22.80 -14.22 -2.55
N ILE A 414 -21.85 -14.57 -1.68
CA ILE A 414 -21.66 -15.96 -1.21
C ILE A 414 -22.96 -16.49 -0.59
N GLY A 415 -23.57 -15.69 0.31
CA GLY A 415 -24.82 -16.06 0.97
C GLY A 415 -25.95 -16.33 -0.01
N LEU A 416 -26.09 -15.47 -1.04
CA LEU A 416 -27.10 -15.59 -2.08
C LEU A 416 -26.85 -16.82 -2.98
N VAL A 417 -25.64 -16.98 -3.51
CA VAL A 417 -25.28 -18.08 -4.43
C VAL A 417 -25.39 -19.45 -3.76
N LYS A 418 -25.06 -19.54 -2.48
CA LYS A 418 -25.21 -20.78 -1.69
C LYS A 418 -26.63 -21.00 -1.17
N GLY A 419 -27.55 -20.09 -1.38
CA GLY A 419 -28.90 -20.17 -0.83
C GLY A 419 -28.96 -20.10 0.70
N LEU A 420 -27.97 -19.49 1.35
CA LEU A 420 -27.89 -19.30 2.80
C LEU A 420 -28.67 -18.07 3.27
N ILE A 421 -28.93 -17.13 2.38
CA ILE A 421 -29.80 -15.97 2.58
C ILE A 421 -30.79 -15.88 1.42
N THR A 422 -31.97 -15.28 1.68
CA THR A 422 -32.97 -15.04 0.62
C THR A 422 -32.60 -13.79 -0.19
N GLU A 423 -33.18 -13.65 -1.41
CA GLU A 423 -33.03 -12.40 -2.18
C GLU A 423 -33.50 -11.17 -1.39
N HIS A 424 -34.61 -11.33 -0.63
CA HIS A 424 -35.12 -10.25 0.22
C HIS A 424 -34.11 -9.81 1.27
N ASP A 425 -33.44 -10.76 1.94
CA ASP A 425 -32.40 -10.45 2.92
C ASP A 425 -31.17 -9.83 2.26
N ALA A 426 -30.78 -10.32 1.08
CA ALA A 426 -29.69 -9.75 0.30
C ALA A 426 -29.98 -8.29 -0.10
N LYS A 427 -31.15 -7.98 -0.62
CA LYS A 427 -31.57 -6.60 -0.96
C LYS A 427 -31.55 -5.67 0.24
N ARG A 428 -32.10 -6.15 1.36
CA ARG A 428 -32.07 -5.41 2.62
C ARG A 428 -30.65 -5.14 3.12
N PHE A 429 -29.76 -6.14 2.98
CA PHE A 429 -28.34 -5.99 3.32
C PHE A 429 -27.67 -4.98 2.38
N MET A 430 -27.90 -5.06 1.08
CA MET A 430 -27.33 -4.15 0.08
C MET A 430 -27.80 -2.70 0.30
N THR A 431 -29.07 -2.49 0.66
CA THR A 431 -29.58 -1.15 1.02
C THR A 431 -28.78 -0.54 2.19
N LYS A 432 -28.51 -1.34 3.24
CA LYS A 432 -27.71 -0.89 4.39
C LYS A 432 -26.25 -0.66 4.01
N LEU A 433 -25.66 -1.54 3.20
CA LEU A 433 -24.29 -1.38 2.73
C LEU A 433 -24.13 -0.13 1.88
N THR A 434 -25.07 0.16 0.98
CA THR A 434 -25.06 1.40 0.18
C THR A 434 -25.16 2.64 1.06
N ASN A 435 -25.92 2.58 2.16
CA ASN A 435 -26.02 3.68 3.12
C ASN A 435 -24.76 3.91 3.97
N ALA A 436 -23.81 2.98 3.96
CA ALA A 436 -22.56 3.12 4.72
C ALA A 436 -21.78 4.39 4.35
N SER A 437 -21.83 4.81 3.08
CA SER A 437 -21.22 6.07 2.63
C SER A 437 -21.79 7.30 3.32
N ASN A 438 -23.13 7.36 3.51
CA ASN A 438 -23.79 8.47 4.20
C ASN A 438 -23.48 8.45 5.70
N ILE A 439 -23.39 7.27 6.29
CA ILE A 439 -22.99 7.08 7.70
C ILE A 439 -21.57 7.61 7.92
N VAL A 440 -20.65 7.31 7.03
CA VAL A 440 -19.27 7.83 7.06
C VAL A 440 -19.26 9.36 6.94
N GLU A 441 -20.03 9.93 6.02
CA GLU A 441 -20.16 11.38 5.84
C GLU A 441 -20.73 12.08 7.10
N GLU A 442 -21.68 11.46 7.76
CA GLU A 442 -22.22 11.96 9.04
C GLU A 442 -21.17 11.84 10.16
N THR A 443 -20.44 10.72 10.22
CA THR A 443 -19.41 10.49 11.24
C THR A 443 -18.27 11.49 11.14
N LEU A 444 -17.90 11.96 9.95
CA LEU A 444 -16.86 12.98 9.75
C LEU A 444 -17.19 14.31 10.45
N LYS A 445 -18.44 14.57 10.79
CA LYS A 445 -18.86 15.77 11.57
C LYS A 445 -18.40 15.74 13.03
N CYS A 446 -17.98 14.57 13.55
CA CYS A 446 -17.46 14.41 14.91
C CYS A 446 -16.01 14.87 15.09
N ALA A 447 -15.40 15.49 14.09
CA ALA A 447 -13.97 15.82 14.06
C ALA A 447 -13.50 16.68 15.27
N ASP A 448 -14.33 17.63 15.74
CA ASP A 448 -13.96 18.50 16.87
C ASP A 448 -13.95 17.77 18.21
N ASP A 449 -14.83 16.79 18.41
CA ASP A 449 -14.82 15.93 19.61
C ASP A 449 -13.58 15.06 19.62
N ILE A 450 -13.16 14.56 18.45
CA ILE A 450 -11.98 13.73 18.27
C ILE A 450 -10.69 14.51 18.53
N LYS A 451 -10.62 15.79 18.16
CA LYS A 451 -9.47 16.66 18.49
C LYS A 451 -9.22 16.75 19.99
N ARG A 452 -10.29 16.85 20.81
CA ARG A 452 -10.14 16.88 22.28
C ARG A 452 -9.54 15.59 22.83
N VAL A 453 -9.91 14.44 22.26
CA VAL A 453 -9.30 13.14 22.59
C VAL A 453 -7.82 13.13 22.22
N ALA A 454 -7.49 13.56 21.01
CA ALA A 454 -6.13 13.61 20.51
C ALA A 454 -5.21 14.51 21.37
N ASP A 455 -5.73 15.64 21.84
CA ASP A 455 -5.00 16.55 22.74
C ASP A 455 -4.61 15.91 24.08
N HIS A 456 -5.40 14.96 24.55
CA HIS A 456 -5.06 14.19 25.75
C HIS A 456 -4.02 13.09 25.44
N ILE A 457 -4.25 12.34 24.36
CA ILE A 457 -3.41 11.18 23.98
C ILE A 457 -2.00 11.59 23.53
N LYS A 458 -1.81 12.79 22.95
CA LYS A 458 -0.50 13.23 22.40
C LYS A 458 0.68 13.17 23.38
N PHE A 459 0.41 13.21 24.68
CA PHE A 459 1.43 13.14 25.73
C PHE A 459 1.58 11.73 26.33
N ALA A 460 0.71 10.79 25.95
CA ALA A 460 0.77 9.42 26.44
C ALA A 460 1.97 8.66 25.83
N THR A 461 2.60 7.83 26.61
CA THR A 461 3.57 6.84 26.13
C THR A 461 2.86 5.61 25.61
N ASP A 462 1.78 5.21 26.27
CA ASP A 462 1.01 4.02 26.01
C ASP A 462 -0.48 4.35 25.89
N THR A 463 -1.17 3.64 25.03
CA THR A 463 -2.64 3.75 24.82
C THR A 463 -3.21 2.36 24.58
N PHE A 464 -4.31 2.06 25.23
CA PHE A 464 -4.99 0.77 25.04
C PHE A 464 -6.30 0.95 24.28
N TYR A 465 -6.57 0.02 23.37
CA TYR A 465 -7.85 -0.12 22.69
C TYR A 465 -8.54 -1.38 23.17
N ILE A 466 -9.81 -1.29 23.54
CA ILE A 466 -10.57 -2.44 23.99
C ILE A 466 -11.92 -2.55 23.31
N GLY A 467 -12.34 -3.77 23.00
CA GLY A 467 -13.63 -4.08 22.40
C GLY A 467 -13.96 -5.55 22.48
N ARG A 468 -15.15 -5.93 22.03
CA ARG A 468 -15.55 -7.34 21.89
C ARG A 468 -16.11 -7.62 20.50
N GLY A 469 -15.85 -8.84 19.97
CA GLY A 469 -16.33 -9.23 18.66
C GLY A 469 -15.77 -8.30 17.56
N LEU A 470 -16.64 -7.69 16.76
CA LEU A 470 -16.24 -6.75 15.70
C LEU A 470 -15.45 -5.57 16.27
N ASP A 471 -15.83 -5.03 17.43
CA ASP A 471 -15.13 -3.91 18.07
C ASP A 471 -13.68 -4.25 18.46
N TYR A 472 -13.39 -5.50 18.82
CA TYR A 472 -12.01 -5.93 19.02
C TYR A 472 -11.21 -5.91 17.70
N THR A 473 -11.80 -6.39 16.63
CA THR A 473 -11.16 -6.33 15.30
C THR A 473 -10.86 -4.88 14.89
N MET A 474 -11.81 -3.96 15.13
CA MET A 474 -11.62 -2.53 14.87
C MET A 474 -10.53 -1.92 15.77
N SER A 475 -10.43 -2.37 17.01
CA SER A 475 -9.39 -1.95 17.96
C SER A 475 -7.97 -2.30 17.47
N LEU A 476 -7.80 -3.45 16.81
CA LEU A 476 -6.50 -3.84 16.21
C LEU A 476 -6.05 -2.85 15.14
N GLU A 477 -6.96 -2.46 14.24
CA GLU A 477 -6.67 -1.47 13.20
C GLU A 477 -6.37 -0.09 13.81
N ALA A 478 -7.13 0.32 14.81
CA ALA A 478 -6.94 1.58 15.53
C ALA A 478 -5.54 1.67 16.17
N ALA A 479 -5.14 0.62 16.89
CA ALA A 479 -3.83 0.56 17.52
C ALA A 479 -2.70 0.61 16.49
N LEU A 480 -2.88 -0.03 15.33
CA LEU A 480 -1.93 0.03 14.23
C LEU A 480 -1.80 1.48 13.71
N LYS A 481 -2.91 2.15 13.38
CA LYS A 481 -2.89 3.53 12.86
C LYS A 481 -2.24 4.50 13.85
N LEU A 482 -2.56 4.41 15.13
CA LEU A 482 -1.97 5.30 16.14
C LEU A 482 -0.45 5.10 16.24
N LYS A 483 0.02 3.85 16.28
CA LYS A 483 1.46 3.53 16.30
C LYS A 483 2.20 4.08 15.09
N GLU A 484 1.65 3.86 13.89
CA GLU A 484 2.30 4.20 12.63
C GLU A 484 2.65 5.68 12.51
N ILE A 485 1.73 6.56 12.87
CA ILE A 485 1.87 7.99 12.56
C ILE A 485 2.17 8.86 13.77
N SER A 486 1.76 8.46 14.99
CA SER A 486 1.97 9.26 16.20
C SER A 486 3.15 8.78 17.06
N TYR A 487 3.64 7.57 16.81
CA TYR A 487 4.68 6.89 17.59
C TYR A 487 4.30 6.67 19.07
N VAL A 488 3.03 6.79 19.41
CA VAL A 488 2.50 6.36 20.70
C VAL A 488 2.41 4.84 20.68
N HIS A 489 2.95 4.17 21.67
CA HIS A 489 2.78 2.73 21.79
C HIS A 489 1.31 2.42 22.07
N ALA A 490 0.68 1.65 21.19
CA ALA A 490 -0.73 1.36 21.26
C ALA A 490 -0.99 -0.14 21.08
N GLU A 491 -1.81 -0.72 21.95
CA GLU A 491 -2.19 -2.12 21.87
C GLU A 491 -3.70 -2.30 21.95
N ALA A 492 -4.19 -3.33 21.28
CA ALA A 492 -5.61 -3.68 21.28
C ALA A 492 -5.84 -5.04 21.95
N TYR A 493 -6.86 -5.09 22.80
CA TYR A 493 -7.23 -6.30 23.52
C TYR A 493 -8.72 -6.60 23.40
N ALA A 494 -9.06 -7.88 23.32
CA ALA A 494 -10.41 -8.29 23.62
C ALA A 494 -10.71 -7.90 25.07
N ALA A 495 -11.75 -7.07 25.29
CA ALA A 495 -11.98 -6.42 26.58
C ALA A 495 -12.05 -7.40 27.78
N GLY A 496 -12.54 -8.62 27.55
CA GLY A 496 -12.56 -9.66 28.57
C GLY A 496 -11.19 -10.24 28.90
N GLU A 497 -10.24 -10.16 27.98
CA GLU A 497 -8.91 -10.75 28.10
C GLU A 497 -7.96 -9.90 28.97
N LEU A 498 -8.25 -8.58 29.13
CA LEU A 498 -7.45 -7.68 29.96
C LEU A 498 -7.14 -8.25 31.36
N LYS A 499 -8.13 -8.86 32.01
CA LYS A 499 -7.98 -9.39 33.39
C LYS A 499 -7.07 -10.59 33.48
N HIS A 500 -6.67 -11.20 32.37
CA HIS A 500 -5.77 -12.35 32.36
C HIS A 500 -4.27 -11.96 32.27
N GLY A 501 -3.95 -10.70 32.56
CA GLY A 501 -2.56 -10.23 32.65
C GLY A 501 -2.43 -8.73 32.38
N THR A 502 -2.85 -8.27 31.21
CA THR A 502 -2.57 -6.95 30.67
C THR A 502 -3.17 -5.79 31.49
N ILE A 503 -4.22 -6.04 32.28
CA ILE A 503 -4.80 -5.05 33.19
C ILE A 503 -3.76 -4.51 34.21
N ALA A 504 -2.66 -5.23 34.45
CA ALA A 504 -1.54 -4.77 35.26
C ALA A 504 -0.86 -3.50 34.72
N LEU A 505 -1.00 -3.22 33.43
CA LEU A 505 -0.46 -2.02 32.79
C LEU A 505 -1.36 -0.79 32.94
N ILE A 506 -2.59 -0.97 33.41
CA ILE A 506 -3.53 0.14 33.60
C ILE A 506 -3.16 0.88 34.89
N SER A 507 -2.82 2.13 34.75
CA SER A 507 -2.45 3.06 35.81
C SER A 507 -3.19 4.40 35.65
N GLU A 508 -2.96 5.31 36.59
CA GLU A 508 -3.59 6.64 36.60
C GLU A 508 -3.34 7.39 35.29
N ASN A 509 -4.42 7.89 34.69
CA ASN A 509 -4.45 8.63 33.44
C ASN A 509 -3.96 7.93 32.17
N VAL A 510 -3.75 6.60 32.21
CA VAL A 510 -3.46 5.84 30.98
C VAL A 510 -4.69 5.88 30.06
N PRO A 511 -4.54 6.32 28.79
CA PRO A 511 -5.66 6.36 27.87
C PRO A 511 -6.14 4.95 27.48
N VAL A 512 -7.45 4.74 27.60
CA VAL A 512 -8.13 3.54 27.14
C VAL A 512 -9.27 3.96 26.22
N ILE A 513 -9.17 3.63 24.93
CA ILE A 513 -10.24 3.85 23.95
C ILE A 513 -11.08 2.58 23.89
N ALA A 514 -12.32 2.67 24.35
CA ALA A 514 -13.24 1.55 24.45
C ALA A 514 -14.32 1.62 23.37
N LEU A 515 -14.38 0.59 22.53
CA LEU A 515 -15.41 0.45 21.51
C LEU A 515 -16.55 -0.39 22.06
N ALA A 516 -17.77 0.17 22.07
CA ALA A 516 -18.99 -0.46 22.55
C ALA A 516 -20.13 -0.25 21.55
N THR A 517 -19.96 -0.77 20.33
CA THR A 517 -20.92 -0.60 19.22
C THR A 517 -21.76 -1.86 18.96
N GLN A 518 -21.42 -2.98 19.59
CA GLN A 518 -22.10 -4.26 19.39
C GLN A 518 -23.15 -4.48 20.49
N GLU A 519 -24.44 -4.41 20.14
CA GLU A 519 -25.56 -4.48 21.07
C GLU A 519 -25.55 -5.76 21.92
N ASP A 520 -25.22 -6.91 21.32
CA ASP A 520 -25.23 -8.23 21.97
C ASP A 520 -24.18 -8.38 23.09
N VAL A 521 -23.13 -7.57 23.09
CA VAL A 521 -22.05 -7.60 24.08
C VAL A 521 -21.84 -6.28 24.82
N TYR A 522 -22.67 -5.26 24.56
CA TYR A 522 -22.54 -3.91 25.10
C TYR A 522 -22.38 -3.90 26.64
N ALA A 523 -23.31 -4.52 27.38
CA ALA A 523 -23.25 -4.56 28.84
C ALA A 523 -21.94 -5.20 29.38
N LYS A 524 -21.38 -6.17 28.65
CA LYS A 524 -20.09 -6.81 29.00
C LYS A 524 -18.91 -5.87 28.77
N VAL A 525 -18.94 -5.07 27.71
CA VAL A 525 -17.92 -4.06 27.45
C VAL A 525 -17.95 -2.99 28.53
N ILE A 526 -19.14 -2.47 28.87
CA ILE A 526 -19.30 -1.48 29.96
C ILE A 526 -18.77 -2.02 31.31
N SER A 527 -18.98 -3.30 31.61
CA SER A 527 -18.38 -3.93 32.80
C SER A 527 -16.85 -3.89 32.76
N ASN A 528 -16.23 -4.20 31.62
CA ASN A 528 -14.78 -4.12 31.46
C ASN A 528 -14.25 -2.68 31.53
N ILE A 529 -15.01 -1.71 31.01
CA ILE A 529 -14.69 -0.29 31.13
C ILE A 529 -14.59 0.13 32.60
N ARG A 530 -15.59 -0.25 33.42
CA ARG A 530 -15.55 0.03 34.87
C ARG A 530 -14.35 -0.58 35.57
N GLU A 531 -13.87 -1.73 35.12
CA GLU A 531 -12.68 -2.37 35.67
C GLU A 531 -11.40 -1.55 35.44
N VAL A 532 -11.24 -0.94 34.25
CA VAL A 532 -10.10 -0.05 33.95
C VAL A 532 -10.28 1.33 34.58
N LYS A 533 -11.51 1.87 34.63
CA LYS A 533 -11.81 3.12 35.34
C LYS A 533 -11.46 3.01 36.83
N ALA A 534 -11.78 1.90 37.48
CA ALA A 534 -11.45 1.67 38.89
C ALA A 534 -9.92 1.65 39.17
N ARG A 535 -9.09 1.61 38.14
CA ARG A 535 -7.62 1.69 38.21
C ARG A 535 -7.04 3.02 37.76
N GLY A 536 -7.91 4.02 37.56
CA GLY A 536 -7.51 5.37 37.20
C GLY A 536 -7.33 5.63 35.70
N ALA A 537 -7.74 4.72 34.81
CA ALA A 537 -7.65 4.93 33.38
C ALA A 537 -8.45 6.15 32.94
N TYR A 538 -7.90 6.92 31.98
CA TYR A 538 -8.64 7.90 31.21
C TYR A 538 -9.36 7.20 30.08
N VAL A 539 -10.69 7.13 30.13
CA VAL A 539 -11.48 6.33 29.20
C VAL A 539 -12.19 7.22 28.17
N VAL A 540 -11.96 6.90 26.91
CA VAL A 540 -12.74 7.40 25.77
C VAL A 540 -13.69 6.31 25.30
N LEU A 541 -14.99 6.55 25.44
CA LEU A 541 -16.02 5.63 24.95
C LEU A 541 -16.41 6.00 23.51
N VAL A 542 -16.47 5.01 22.62
CA VAL A 542 -17.03 5.13 21.27
C VAL A 542 -18.24 4.23 21.18
N SER A 543 -19.44 4.81 21.06
CA SER A 543 -20.70 4.03 21.00
C SER A 543 -21.78 4.74 20.20
N MET A 544 -22.90 4.04 19.96
CA MET A 544 -24.11 4.58 19.31
C MET A 544 -25.16 5.10 20.31
N ASP A 545 -24.86 5.00 21.61
CA ASP A 545 -25.79 5.44 22.64
C ASP A 545 -26.06 6.93 22.62
N GLU A 546 -27.17 7.33 23.22
CA GLU A 546 -27.38 8.71 23.60
C GLU A 546 -26.32 9.10 24.66
N GLU A 547 -26.07 10.40 24.80
CA GLU A 547 -24.96 10.94 25.58
C GLU A 547 -24.72 10.22 26.92
N VAL A 548 -23.54 9.60 27.06
CA VAL A 548 -23.14 8.92 28.29
C VAL A 548 -22.38 9.91 29.17
N ASN A 549 -23.08 10.50 30.15
CA ASN A 549 -22.50 11.45 31.10
C ASN A 549 -22.21 10.80 32.47
N ASP A 550 -21.78 9.54 32.49
CA ASP A 550 -21.44 8.82 33.71
C ASP A 550 -19.90 8.75 33.88
N PRO A 551 -19.30 9.53 34.80
CA PRO A 551 -17.85 9.51 35.04
C PRO A 551 -17.31 8.15 35.49
N SER A 552 -18.16 7.24 35.96
CA SER A 552 -17.78 5.87 36.28
C SER A 552 -17.58 4.99 35.04
N ILE A 553 -17.99 5.49 33.86
CA ILE A 553 -17.88 4.80 32.58
C ILE A 553 -16.80 5.47 31.72
N CYS A 554 -16.89 6.77 31.46
CA CYS A 554 -15.95 7.44 30.56
C CYS A 554 -15.66 8.88 30.97
N ASP A 555 -14.50 9.38 30.55
CA ASP A 555 -14.07 10.78 30.66
C ASP A 555 -14.49 11.57 29.41
N GLN A 556 -14.52 10.89 28.26
CA GLN A 556 -15.03 11.45 27.00
C GLN A 556 -15.87 10.39 26.27
N HIS A 557 -16.90 10.87 25.57
CA HIS A 557 -17.75 10.04 24.73
C HIS A 557 -17.73 10.57 23.28
N ILE A 558 -17.37 9.70 22.34
CA ILE A 558 -17.52 9.93 20.90
C ILE A 558 -18.75 9.18 20.44
N ARG A 559 -19.78 9.94 20.06
CA ARG A 559 -21.05 9.37 19.63
C ARG A 559 -21.04 9.09 18.14
N LEU A 560 -21.35 7.84 17.77
CA LEU A 560 -21.57 7.43 16.39
C LEU A 560 -23.04 7.64 15.97
N PRO A 561 -23.32 7.89 14.69
CA PRO A 561 -24.67 7.80 14.14
C PRO A 561 -25.30 6.42 14.43
N LYS A 562 -26.63 6.40 14.62
CA LYS A 562 -27.35 5.12 14.78
C LYS A 562 -27.34 4.31 13.49
N MET A 563 -26.94 3.05 13.59
CA MET A 563 -26.90 2.09 12.49
C MET A 563 -27.00 0.66 13.02
N ASP A 564 -27.18 -0.30 12.13
CA ASP A 564 -27.05 -1.70 12.54
C ASP A 564 -25.62 -2.01 12.97
N SER A 565 -25.48 -2.73 14.07
CA SER A 565 -24.17 -3.09 14.66
C SER A 565 -23.21 -3.79 13.70
N GLU A 566 -23.73 -4.46 12.65
CA GLU A 566 -22.94 -5.09 11.61
C GLU A 566 -22.17 -4.10 10.73
N PHE A 567 -22.67 -2.85 10.61
CA PHE A 567 -22.10 -1.82 9.74
C PHE A 567 -21.28 -0.77 10.51
N THR A 568 -21.15 -0.92 11.82
CA THR A 568 -20.40 0.03 12.66
C THR A 568 -18.91 0.13 12.30
N SER A 569 -18.36 -0.90 11.65
CA SER A 569 -16.98 -0.88 11.15
C SER A 569 -16.67 0.33 10.26
N PHE A 570 -17.63 0.83 9.48
CA PHE A 570 -17.43 2.00 8.62
C PHE A 570 -17.29 3.30 9.42
N ALA A 571 -18.21 3.56 10.36
CA ALA A 571 -18.15 4.74 11.22
C ALA A 571 -16.95 4.67 12.18
N THR A 572 -16.75 3.51 12.81
CA THR A 572 -15.63 3.30 13.75
C THR A 572 -14.29 3.53 13.09
N ALA A 573 -14.07 3.04 11.86
CA ALA A 573 -12.83 3.26 11.11
C ALA A 573 -12.50 4.75 10.99
N VAL A 574 -13.47 5.59 10.61
CA VAL A 574 -13.28 7.04 10.46
C VAL A 574 -12.86 7.68 11.78
N VAL A 575 -13.57 7.38 12.88
CA VAL A 575 -13.24 7.92 14.21
C VAL A 575 -11.80 7.57 14.59
N LEU A 576 -11.42 6.31 14.44
CA LEU A 576 -10.12 5.82 14.87
C LEU A 576 -8.97 6.37 14.00
N GLN A 577 -9.21 6.53 12.69
CA GLN A 577 -8.28 7.18 11.77
C GLN A 577 -8.08 8.67 12.12
N LEU A 578 -9.17 9.38 12.47
CA LEU A 578 -9.10 10.78 12.90
C LEU A 578 -8.42 10.92 14.26
N VAL A 579 -8.63 10.00 15.22
CA VAL A 579 -7.87 9.98 16.49
C VAL A 579 -6.38 9.89 16.21
N ALA A 580 -5.96 8.96 15.37
CA ALA A 580 -4.55 8.81 15.01
C ALA A 580 -4.00 10.05 14.29
N TYR A 581 -4.74 10.58 13.31
CA TYR A 581 -4.39 11.78 12.55
C TYR A 581 -4.19 12.99 13.47
N TYR A 582 -5.20 13.35 14.26
CA TYR A 582 -5.12 14.54 15.12
C TYR A 582 -4.09 14.38 16.24
N THR A 583 -3.87 13.18 16.76
CA THR A 583 -2.78 12.92 17.72
C THR A 583 -1.42 13.20 17.09
N SER A 584 -1.20 12.76 15.85
CA SER A 584 0.05 13.00 15.12
C SER A 584 0.24 14.48 14.77
N GLU A 585 -0.82 15.14 14.28
CA GLU A 585 -0.83 16.57 13.97
C GLU A 585 -0.52 17.41 15.21
N ALA A 586 -1.16 17.11 16.36
CA ALA A 586 -0.94 17.80 17.62
C ALA A 586 0.47 17.60 18.21
N LYS A 587 1.18 16.54 17.78
CA LYS A 587 2.61 16.30 18.08
C LYS A 587 3.54 16.98 17.07
N GLY A 588 3.03 17.64 16.02
CA GLY A 588 3.82 18.27 14.96
C GLY A 588 4.56 17.29 14.05
N LEU A 589 4.04 16.08 13.89
CA LEU A 589 4.66 15.03 13.10
C LEU A 589 4.19 15.08 11.62
N ASP A 590 5.01 14.54 10.71
CA ASP A 590 4.63 14.36 9.31
C ASP A 590 3.70 13.14 9.20
N VAL A 591 2.41 13.41 9.06
CA VAL A 591 1.37 12.37 9.04
C VAL A 591 1.43 11.53 7.76
N ASP A 592 1.81 12.14 6.64
CA ASP A 592 1.83 11.47 5.34
C ASP A 592 3.05 10.54 5.18
N LYS A 593 4.17 10.91 5.82
CA LYS A 593 5.45 10.22 5.69
C LYS A 593 6.04 9.91 7.07
N PRO A 594 5.43 8.99 7.83
CA PRO A 594 5.93 8.61 9.15
C PRO A 594 7.27 7.88 9.02
N ARG A 595 8.16 8.10 10.00
CA ARG A 595 9.51 7.50 10.01
C ARG A 595 9.45 5.98 9.91
N ASN A 596 10.42 5.38 9.23
CA ASN A 596 10.64 3.93 9.15
C ASN A 596 9.46 3.16 8.52
N LEU A 597 8.59 3.81 7.76
CA LEU A 597 7.49 3.16 7.05
C LEU A 597 7.50 3.50 5.56
N ALA A 598 7.07 2.56 4.75
CA ALA A 598 6.86 2.73 3.32
C ALA A 598 5.42 2.32 2.96
N LYS A 599 4.84 2.98 1.94
CA LYS A 599 3.45 2.73 1.51
C LYS A 599 3.18 1.27 1.11
N SER A 600 4.18 0.60 0.55
CA SER A 600 4.05 -0.79 0.11
C SER A 600 5.39 -1.51 0.25
N VAL A 601 5.37 -2.74 0.72
CA VAL A 601 6.56 -3.59 0.93
C VAL A 601 6.67 -4.56 -0.24
N THR A 602 7.67 -4.36 -1.12
CA THR A 602 7.87 -5.15 -2.36
C THR A 602 9.13 -6.00 -2.33
N VAL A 603 9.79 -6.07 -1.20
CA VAL A 603 10.96 -6.91 -0.94
C VAL A 603 10.74 -7.64 0.38
N GLU A 604 11.31 -8.85 0.49
CA GLU A 604 11.35 -9.61 1.75
C GLU A 604 12.46 -9.14 2.68
#